data_137c9250d40f5e9319c8d7ae1bfa2940
#
_entry.id   137c9250d40f5e9319c8d7ae1bfa2940
#
_cell.length_a   1.000
_cell.length_b   1.000
_cell.length_c   1.000
_cell.angle_alpha   90.00
_cell.angle_beta   90.00
_cell.angle_gamma   90.00
#
_symmetry.space_group_name_H-M   'P 1'
#
loop_
_entity.id
_entity.type
_entity.pdbx_description
1 polymer ?
#
loop_
_entity_poly.entity_id
_entity_poly.type
_entity_poly.pdbx_seq_one_letter_code
_entity_poly.pdbx_strand_id
1 'polypeptide(L)'
;MRIGRIFILSLGLIYGICSFGLAGEVMPWVTPTSIGGFNTEVYYAHSTQKVKLVITGHETPFDYVSQKVNIKGTFRPGLGLELYILAGVIGSELKNGSPSYKGKMDAALYGGGIRYVMLGDIIILPAVSFALGLTHSSSYLTKENGTGNDFKLDTTELQGSVMASKKIGMVTPYGGVKFFHNWIRWKDEVGDKGKGSGGDISLFIGGKISLTPFLSIKGEFSFADEVTYVSGLSLSLGL
;
A
#
# COMPACT_ATOMS: atom_id res chain seq x y z
N MET A 1 9.88 28.99 -24.27
CA MET A 1 8.43 28.81 -24.07
C MET A 1 7.89 27.37 -24.26
N ARG A 2 8.74 26.34 -24.42
CA ARG A 2 8.30 24.92 -24.59
C ARG A 2 8.36 24.05 -23.31
N ILE A 3 9.17 24.42 -22.34
CA ILE A 3 9.38 23.64 -21.09
C ILE A 3 8.18 23.70 -20.15
N GLY A 4 7.48 24.85 -20.07
CA GLY A 4 6.31 25.00 -19.21
C GLY A 4 5.09 24.16 -19.64
N ARG A 5 4.96 23.85 -20.94
CA ARG A 5 3.86 23.02 -21.44
C ARG A 5 4.04 21.53 -21.14
N ILE A 6 5.29 21.07 -21.07
CA ILE A 6 5.60 19.67 -20.70
C ILE A 6 5.34 19.45 -19.20
N PHE A 7 5.64 20.46 -18.37
CA PHE A 7 5.41 20.39 -16.92
C PHE A 7 3.91 20.39 -16.56
N ILE A 8 3.10 21.18 -17.27
CA ILE A 8 1.64 21.22 -17.08
C ILE A 8 0.98 19.94 -17.57
N LEU A 9 1.45 19.37 -18.69
CA LEU A 9 0.95 18.09 -19.20
C LEU A 9 1.31 16.92 -18.28
N SER A 10 2.49 16.91 -17.68
CA SER A 10 2.89 15.88 -16.70
C SER A 10 2.11 16.00 -15.39
N LEU A 11 1.85 17.23 -14.89
CA LEU A 11 0.96 17.41 -13.73
C LEU A 11 -0.49 17.03 -14.04
N GLY A 12 -1.00 17.37 -15.22
CA GLY A 12 -2.35 17.00 -15.64
C GLY A 12 -2.52 15.48 -15.82
N LEU A 13 -1.48 14.79 -16.31
CA LEU A 13 -1.48 13.33 -16.43
C LEU A 13 -1.44 12.67 -15.04
N ILE A 14 -0.65 13.21 -14.11
CA ILE A 14 -0.61 12.74 -12.72
C ILE A 14 -1.96 12.97 -12.03
N TYR A 15 -2.60 14.12 -12.25
CA TYR A 15 -3.93 14.41 -11.71
C TYR A 15 -5.02 13.52 -12.33
N GLY A 16 -4.95 13.26 -13.63
CA GLY A 16 -5.87 12.36 -14.35
C GLY A 16 -5.75 10.90 -13.90
N ILE A 17 -4.54 10.44 -13.61
CA ILE A 17 -4.29 9.09 -13.08
C ILE A 17 -4.73 8.98 -11.61
N CYS A 18 -4.57 10.06 -10.81
CA CYS A 18 -5.06 10.10 -9.42
C CYS A 18 -6.59 10.14 -9.29
N SER A 19 -7.33 10.55 -10.35
CA SER A 19 -8.80 10.64 -10.32
C SER A 19 -9.50 9.30 -10.52
N PHE A 20 -8.78 8.26 -10.94
CA PHE A 20 -9.27 6.88 -11.06
C PHE A 20 -8.67 6.00 -9.96
N GLY A 21 -8.65 6.49 -8.72
CA GLY A 21 -8.01 5.78 -7.65
C GLY A 21 -8.97 5.04 -6.76
N LEU A 22 -8.65 3.83 -6.45
CA LEU A 22 -9.16 3.02 -5.34
C LEU A 22 -8.12 1.94 -5.02
N ALA A 23 -7.64 1.81 -3.75
CA ALA A 23 -6.48 0.98 -3.64
C ALA A 23 -6.02 0.48 -2.29
N GLY A 24 -5.57 -0.62 -2.07
CA GLY A 24 -4.86 -1.21 -0.95
C GLY A 24 -3.39 -1.46 -1.24
N GLU A 25 -2.63 -1.58 -0.19
CA GLU A 25 -1.18 -1.67 -0.30
C GLU A 25 -0.75 -3.09 -0.64
N VAL A 26 -0.33 -3.31 -1.88
CA VAL A 26 0.64 -4.36 -2.15
C VAL A 26 2.02 -3.71 -2.10
N MET A 27 2.96 -4.38 -1.46
CA MET A 27 4.33 -3.90 -1.38
C MET A 27 4.86 -3.55 -2.76
N PRO A 28 5.22 -2.29 -3.02
CA PRO A 28 5.66 -1.88 -4.33
C PRO A 28 6.91 -2.63 -4.75
N TRP A 29 6.84 -3.27 -5.88
CA TRP A 29 7.84 -4.18 -6.40
C TRP A 29 8.91 -3.47 -7.19
N VAL A 30 10.13 -3.86 -6.95
CA VAL A 30 11.26 -3.42 -7.73
C VAL A 30 11.79 -4.63 -8.52
N THR A 31 11.95 -4.47 -9.81
CA THR A 31 12.71 -5.46 -10.61
C THR A 31 14.12 -5.59 -10.04
N PRO A 32 14.70 -6.80 -10.00
CA PRO A 32 16.05 -6.98 -9.55
C PRO A 32 16.98 -6.05 -10.35
N THR A 33 17.61 -5.13 -9.66
CA THR A 33 18.70 -4.33 -10.20
C THR A 33 19.96 -4.63 -9.41
N SER A 34 21.10 -4.21 -9.91
CA SER A 34 22.44 -4.46 -9.39
C SER A 34 22.56 -4.60 -7.86
N ILE A 35 23.47 -5.43 -7.42
CA ILE A 35 23.90 -5.57 -6.02
C ILE A 35 24.33 -4.21 -5.47
N GLY A 36 23.92 -3.87 -4.22
CA GLY A 36 24.29 -2.62 -3.57
C GLY A 36 23.41 -1.41 -3.89
N GLY A 37 22.30 -1.59 -4.60
CA GLY A 37 21.41 -0.48 -4.98
C GLY A 37 20.50 0.00 -3.87
N PHE A 38 20.25 1.32 -3.84
CA PHE A 38 19.23 1.96 -3.04
C PHE A 38 18.10 2.46 -3.95
N ASN A 39 16.85 2.30 -3.51
CA ASN A 39 15.68 2.77 -4.23
C ASN A 39 14.74 3.50 -3.29
N THR A 40 14.21 4.62 -3.74
CA THR A 40 13.17 5.37 -3.02
C THR A 40 11.91 5.40 -3.88
N GLU A 41 10.79 5.16 -3.24
CA GLU A 41 9.48 5.19 -3.88
C GLU A 41 8.54 6.10 -3.10
N VAL A 42 7.76 6.89 -3.84
CA VAL A 42 6.63 7.64 -3.29
C VAL A 42 5.39 7.09 -3.98
N TYR A 43 4.41 6.69 -3.19
CA TYR A 43 3.19 6.12 -3.74
C TYR A 43 1.95 6.48 -2.93
N TYR A 44 0.86 6.55 -3.64
CA TYR A 44 -0.48 6.65 -3.10
C TYR A 44 -1.13 5.27 -3.12
N ALA A 45 -1.83 4.95 -2.06
CA ALA A 45 -2.62 3.73 -1.94
C ALA A 45 -3.98 4.02 -1.31
N HIS A 46 -5.03 3.34 -1.78
CA HIS A 46 -6.37 3.36 -1.17
C HIS A 46 -6.89 1.94 -1.07
N SER A 47 -7.39 1.48 0.03
CA SER A 47 -7.93 0.15 0.21
C SER A 47 -9.34 0.14 0.79
N THR A 48 -10.07 -0.87 0.41
CA THR A 48 -11.34 -1.22 1.05
C THR A 48 -11.30 -2.70 1.41
N GLN A 49 -11.48 -3.02 2.67
CA GLN A 49 -11.47 -4.38 3.19
C GLN A 49 -12.52 -4.55 4.28
N LYS A 50 -13.00 -5.76 4.45
CA LYS A 50 -13.93 -6.11 5.53
C LYS A 50 -13.16 -6.40 6.82
N VAL A 51 -13.58 -5.78 7.90
CA VAL A 51 -13.02 -6.02 9.23
C VAL A 51 -14.16 -6.29 10.22
N LYS A 52 -13.87 -7.04 11.27
CA LYS A 52 -14.80 -7.29 12.36
C LYS A 52 -14.30 -6.58 13.60
N LEU A 53 -15.11 -5.73 14.19
CA LEU A 53 -14.83 -5.08 15.46
C LEU A 53 -15.73 -5.66 16.56
N VAL A 54 -15.15 -5.93 17.71
CA VAL A 54 -15.93 -6.31 18.90
C VAL A 54 -16.37 -5.03 19.62
N ILE A 55 -17.67 -4.76 19.57
CA ILE A 55 -18.31 -3.61 20.22
C ILE A 55 -19.33 -4.14 21.20
N THR A 56 -19.25 -3.76 22.48
CA THR A 56 -20.13 -4.25 23.55
C THR A 56 -20.30 -5.78 23.60
N GLY A 57 -19.21 -6.51 23.28
CA GLY A 57 -19.18 -7.98 23.29
C GLY A 57 -19.72 -8.67 22.02
N HIS A 58 -20.18 -7.92 21.02
CA HIS A 58 -20.69 -8.46 19.76
C HIS A 58 -19.74 -8.12 18.60
N GLU A 59 -19.48 -9.11 17.73
CA GLU A 59 -18.76 -8.90 16.48
C GLU A 59 -19.64 -8.12 15.50
N THR A 60 -19.19 -6.96 15.08
CA THR A 60 -19.86 -6.12 14.09
C THR A 60 -18.97 -5.97 12.88
N PRO A 61 -19.46 -6.32 11.67
CA PRO A 61 -18.69 -6.15 10.44
C PRO A 61 -18.65 -4.66 10.02
N PHE A 62 -17.50 -4.21 9.55
CA PHE A 62 -17.30 -2.87 8.98
C PHE A 62 -16.53 -2.98 7.67
N ASP A 63 -16.83 -2.09 6.74
CA ASP A 63 -15.95 -1.81 5.63
C ASP A 63 -14.89 -0.79 6.09
N TYR A 64 -13.65 -1.25 6.21
CA TYR A 64 -12.50 -0.40 6.54
C TYR A 64 -11.92 0.14 5.25
N VAL A 65 -12.04 1.45 5.07
CA VAL A 65 -11.49 2.18 3.94
C VAL A 65 -10.26 2.94 4.42
N SER A 66 -9.13 2.81 3.72
CA SER A 66 -7.93 3.58 4.03
C SER A 66 -7.35 4.26 2.79
N GLN A 67 -6.81 5.46 2.98
CA GLN A 67 -6.04 6.19 1.98
C GLN A 67 -4.68 6.48 2.58
N LYS A 68 -3.62 6.19 1.83
CA LYS A 68 -2.24 6.27 2.33
C LYS A 68 -1.38 7.02 1.32
N VAL A 69 -0.50 7.90 1.80
CA VAL A 69 0.62 8.43 1.02
C VAL A 69 1.90 8.01 1.73
N ASN A 70 2.73 7.26 1.04
CA ASN A 70 3.89 6.60 1.63
C ASN A 70 5.17 6.95 0.89
N ILE A 71 6.25 7.03 1.65
CA ILE A 71 7.63 7.02 1.16
C ILE A 71 8.26 5.71 1.62
N LYS A 72 8.85 4.97 0.69
CA LYS A 72 9.53 3.70 0.96
C LYS A 72 10.98 3.77 0.50
N GLY A 73 11.89 3.46 1.40
CA GLY A 73 13.30 3.23 1.10
C GLY A 73 13.60 1.73 1.02
N THR A 74 14.25 1.29 -0.04
CA THR A 74 14.64 -0.12 -0.22
C THR A 74 16.15 -0.21 -0.40
N PHE A 75 16.78 -1.10 0.34
CA PHE A 75 18.20 -1.44 0.25
C PHE A 75 18.36 -2.89 -0.20
N ARG A 76 19.34 -3.15 -1.09
CA ARG A 76 19.63 -4.45 -1.67
C ARG A 76 21.03 -4.91 -1.31
N PRO A 77 21.20 -5.69 -0.24
CA PRO A 77 22.52 -6.21 0.16
C PRO A 77 23.10 -7.24 -0.83
N GLY A 78 22.29 -7.80 -1.71
CA GLY A 78 22.69 -8.84 -2.67
C GLY A 78 21.94 -10.15 -2.47
N LEU A 79 22.30 -11.19 -3.21
CA LEU A 79 21.73 -12.55 -3.15
C LEU A 79 20.19 -12.60 -3.32
N GLY A 80 19.61 -11.64 -4.04
CA GLY A 80 18.17 -11.55 -4.21
C GLY A 80 17.41 -10.99 -3.00
N LEU A 81 18.09 -10.60 -1.92
CA LEU A 81 17.48 -10.03 -0.74
C LEU A 81 17.27 -8.53 -0.91
N GLU A 82 16.10 -8.05 -0.50
CA GLU A 82 15.76 -6.64 -0.39
C GLU A 82 15.19 -6.37 0.99
N LEU A 83 15.69 -5.33 1.64
CA LEU A 83 15.19 -4.82 2.91
C LEU A 83 14.54 -3.47 2.65
N TYR A 84 13.39 -3.21 3.24
CA TYR A 84 12.75 -1.91 3.08
C TYR A 84 12.16 -1.39 4.38
N ILE A 85 12.10 -0.07 4.45
CA ILE A 85 11.37 0.68 5.46
C ILE A 85 10.38 1.59 4.75
N LEU A 86 9.29 1.88 5.40
CA LEU A 86 8.30 2.84 4.89
C LEU A 86 7.79 3.75 6.01
N ALA A 87 7.44 4.96 5.62
CA ALA A 87 6.78 5.93 6.46
C ALA A 87 5.77 6.71 5.61
N GLY A 88 4.70 7.18 6.21
CA GLY A 88 3.67 7.90 5.49
C GLY A 88 2.59 8.47 6.37
N VAL A 89 1.53 8.93 5.72
CA VAL A 89 0.29 9.38 6.35
C VAL A 89 -0.88 8.55 5.86
N ILE A 90 -1.83 8.34 6.74
CA ILE A 90 -3.03 7.56 6.47
C ILE A 90 -4.27 8.32 6.91
N GLY A 91 -5.32 8.27 6.08
CA GLY A 91 -6.70 8.56 6.45
C GLY A 91 -7.49 7.27 6.47
N SER A 92 -8.28 7.06 7.50
CA SER A 92 -9.06 5.85 7.70
C SER A 92 -10.54 6.17 7.84
N GLU A 93 -11.39 5.28 7.34
CA GLU A 93 -12.84 5.39 7.47
C GLU A 93 -13.42 4.00 7.79
N LEU A 94 -14.39 3.97 8.71
CA LEU A 94 -15.16 2.76 9.03
C LEU A 94 -16.62 2.98 8.64
N LYS A 95 -17.13 2.11 7.76
CA LYS A 95 -18.50 2.14 7.27
C LYS A 95 -19.25 0.89 7.73
N ASN A 96 -20.40 1.11 8.36
CA ASN A 96 -21.38 0.06 8.65
C ASN A 96 -22.78 0.68 8.58
N GLY A 97 -23.24 0.95 7.34
CA GLY A 97 -24.47 1.71 7.12
C GLY A 97 -24.32 3.18 7.56
N SER A 98 -25.25 3.67 8.35
CA SER A 98 -25.17 4.98 9.03
C SER A 98 -25.18 4.76 10.54
N PRO A 99 -24.26 5.38 11.33
CA PRO A 99 -23.29 6.38 10.91
C PRO A 99 -21.92 5.80 10.44
N SER A 100 -21.24 6.54 9.57
CA SER A 100 -19.84 6.29 9.25
C SER A 100 -18.90 7.07 10.19
N TYR A 101 -17.68 6.55 10.35
CA TYR A 101 -16.62 7.18 11.15
C TYR A 101 -15.43 7.47 10.24
N LYS A 102 -15.00 8.73 10.21
CA LYS A 102 -13.99 9.20 9.28
C LYS A 102 -12.84 9.89 9.99
N GLY A 103 -11.62 9.50 9.66
CA GLY A 103 -10.38 10.15 10.10
C GLY A 103 -9.83 11.10 9.04
N LYS A 104 -9.07 12.09 9.50
CA LYS A 104 -8.29 12.96 8.61
C LYS A 104 -7.09 12.20 8.07
N MET A 105 -6.55 12.67 6.94
CA MET A 105 -5.33 12.11 6.34
C MET A 105 -4.08 12.75 6.98
N ASP A 106 -3.94 12.61 8.28
CA ASP A 106 -2.87 13.18 9.10
C ASP A 106 -2.27 12.16 10.09
N ALA A 107 -2.82 10.96 10.13
CA ALA A 107 -2.35 9.91 11.01
C ALA A 107 -1.02 9.33 10.49
N ALA A 108 -0.08 9.10 11.39
CA ALA A 108 1.22 8.53 11.04
C ALA A 108 1.08 7.03 10.72
N LEU A 109 1.80 6.62 9.67
CA LEU A 109 1.97 5.22 9.29
C LEU A 109 3.48 4.94 9.15
N TYR A 110 3.92 3.81 9.68
CA TYR A 110 5.30 3.35 9.53
C TYR A 110 5.37 1.83 9.46
N GLY A 111 6.42 1.33 8.87
CA GLY A 111 6.59 -0.12 8.73
C GLY A 111 7.89 -0.50 8.04
N GLY A 112 7.98 -1.77 7.72
CA GLY A 112 9.12 -2.31 6.99
C GLY A 112 8.94 -3.78 6.68
N GLY A 113 9.89 -4.33 5.95
CA GLY A 113 9.84 -5.74 5.61
C GLY A 113 11.02 -6.19 4.78
N ILE A 114 10.88 -7.41 4.30
CA ILE A 114 11.87 -8.10 3.48
C ILE A 114 11.23 -8.63 2.23
N ARG A 115 12.02 -8.72 1.17
CA ARG A 115 11.67 -9.42 -0.07
C ARG A 115 12.84 -10.28 -0.49
N TYR A 116 12.53 -11.46 -0.98
CA TYR A 116 13.51 -12.39 -1.52
C TYR A 116 13.13 -12.79 -2.95
N VAL A 117 14.05 -12.57 -3.89
CA VAL A 117 13.92 -12.97 -5.29
C VAL A 117 14.50 -14.37 -5.42
N MET A 118 13.64 -15.36 -5.56
CA MET A 118 14.05 -16.78 -5.70
C MET A 118 14.61 -17.08 -7.08
N LEU A 119 13.91 -16.57 -8.11
CA LEU A 119 14.28 -16.76 -9.50
C LEU A 119 14.45 -15.40 -10.15
N GLY A 120 15.61 -15.16 -10.74
CA GLY A 120 15.84 -13.95 -11.52
C GLY A 120 15.08 -13.96 -12.85
N ASP A 121 14.87 -12.80 -13.42
CA ASP A 121 14.27 -12.64 -14.74
C ASP A 121 15.29 -13.11 -15.82
N ILE A 122 15.03 -14.25 -16.42
CA ILE A 122 15.81 -14.78 -17.55
C ILE A 122 14.95 -14.80 -18.81
N ILE A 123 15.58 -14.97 -19.98
CA ILE A 123 14.92 -14.78 -21.30
C ILE A 123 13.54 -15.48 -21.38
N ILE A 124 13.42 -16.67 -20.84
CA ILE A 124 12.19 -17.49 -20.97
C ILE A 124 11.33 -17.45 -19.70
N LEU A 125 11.92 -17.37 -18.50
CA LEU A 125 11.22 -17.48 -17.22
C LEU A 125 11.04 -16.10 -16.57
N PRO A 126 9.87 -15.86 -15.96
CA PRO A 126 9.66 -14.68 -15.14
C PRO A 126 10.48 -14.75 -13.85
N ALA A 127 10.80 -13.60 -13.28
CA ALA A 127 11.30 -13.54 -11.92
C ALA A 127 10.19 -13.93 -10.94
N VAL A 128 10.53 -14.71 -9.93
CA VAL A 128 9.63 -15.08 -8.83
C VAL A 128 10.18 -14.58 -7.51
N SER A 129 9.35 -13.93 -6.72
CA SER A 129 9.76 -13.38 -5.43
C SER A 129 8.71 -13.57 -4.35
N PHE A 130 9.20 -13.60 -3.10
CA PHE A 130 8.39 -13.54 -1.87
C PHE A 130 8.64 -12.24 -1.16
N ALA A 131 7.63 -11.73 -0.47
CA ALA A 131 7.82 -10.62 0.44
C ALA A 131 7.00 -10.81 1.71
N LEU A 132 7.51 -10.23 2.79
CA LEU A 132 6.86 -10.16 4.09
C LEU A 132 7.08 -8.76 4.66
N GLY A 133 6.04 -8.16 5.23
CA GLY A 133 6.12 -6.85 5.84
C GLY A 133 5.11 -6.64 6.93
N LEU A 134 5.44 -5.69 7.78
CA LEU A 134 4.64 -5.25 8.90
C LEU A 134 4.48 -3.74 8.83
N THR A 135 3.25 -3.26 9.00
CA THR A 135 2.96 -1.84 9.12
C THR A 135 2.15 -1.55 10.36
N HIS A 136 2.30 -0.35 10.88
CA HIS A 136 1.53 0.14 12.01
C HIS A 136 1.04 1.56 11.73
N SER A 137 -0.20 1.85 12.11
CA SER A 137 -0.80 3.18 12.00
C SER A 137 -1.70 3.48 13.18
N SER A 138 -1.85 4.78 13.48
CA SER A 138 -2.71 5.26 14.56
C SER A 138 -3.51 6.45 14.04
N SER A 139 -4.84 6.31 13.97
CA SER A 139 -5.76 7.32 13.43
C SER A 139 -6.78 7.73 14.46
N TYR A 140 -7.25 8.98 14.39
CA TYR A 140 -8.41 9.45 15.12
C TYR A 140 -9.60 9.54 14.17
N LEU A 141 -10.70 8.94 14.54
CA LEU A 141 -11.93 8.88 13.75
C LEU A 141 -13.02 9.66 14.45
N THR A 142 -13.68 10.53 13.71
CA THR A 142 -14.84 11.33 14.16
C THR A 142 -16.08 10.83 13.46
N LYS A 143 -17.20 10.81 14.15
CA LYS A 143 -18.49 10.44 13.58
C LYS A 143 -18.94 11.49 12.56
N GLU A 144 -19.33 11.10 11.38
CA GLU A 144 -19.62 12.00 10.25
C GLU A 144 -20.77 12.99 10.57
N ASN A 145 -21.72 12.63 11.45
CA ASN A 145 -22.85 13.48 11.84
C ASN A 145 -22.52 14.46 13.00
N GLY A 146 -21.28 14.55 13.45
CA GLY A 146 -20.84 15.50 14.47
C GLY A 146 -21.37 15.28 15.88
N THR A 147 -22.25 14.30 16.09
CA THR A 147 -22.82 13.94 17.38
C THR A 147 -22.33 12.54 17.78
N GLY A 148 -21.25 12.48 18.51
CA GLY A 148 -20.68 11.23 19.02
C GLY A 148 -19.23 11.41 19.42
N ASN A 149 -18.74 10.45 20.20
CA ASN A 149 -17.37 10.45 20.67
C ASN A 149 -16.41 10.13 19.54
N ASP A 150 -15.31 10.84 19.49
CA ASP A 150 -14.17 10.48 18.68
C ASP A 150 -13.54 9.19 19.22
N PHE A 151 -12.95 8.40 18.36
CA PHE A 151 -12.20 7.25 18.82
C PHE A 151 -10.86 7.08 18.10
N LYS A 152 -9.91 6.62 18.87
CA LYS A 152 -8.59 6.27 18.38
C LYS A 152 -8.60 4.85 17.84
N LEU A 153 -8.06 4.67 16.63
CA LEU A 153 -7.92 3.41 15.95
C LEU A 153 -6.44 3.11 15.73
N ASP A 154 -5.91 2.12 16.42
CA ASP A 154 -4.57 1.61 16.21
C ASP A 154 -4.65 0.33 15.36
N THR A 155 -4.02 0.32 14.20
CA THR A 155 -4.03 -0.80 13.27
C THR A 155 -2.61 -1.30 13.05
N THR A 156 -2.42 -2.62 13.17
CA THR A 156 -1.18 -3.30 12.78
C THR A 156 -1.52 -4.30 11.69
N GLU A 157 -0.83 -4.22 10.57
CA GLU A 157 -1.03 -5.09 9.41
C GLU A 157 0.22 -5.91 9.14
N LEU A 158 0.07 -7.23 9.09
CA LEU A 158 1.06 -8.16 8.55
C LEU A 158 0.64 -8.52 7.14
N GLN A 159 1.55 -8.39 6.20
CA GLN A 159 1.31 -8.74 4.81
C GLN A 159 2.42 -9.64 4.29
N GLY A 160 2.01 -10.69 3.56
CA GLY A 160 2.91 -11.54 2.80
C GLY A 160 2.44 -11.67 1.37
N SER A 161 3.36 -11.97 0.44
CA SER A 161 2.98 -12.16 -0.95
C SER A 161 3.98 -12.99 -1.75
N VAL A 162 3.45 -13.59 -2.81
CA VAL A 162 4.21 -14.29 -3.85
C VAL A 162 3.90 -13.62 -5.17
N MET A 163 4.92 -13.28 -5.94
CA MET A 163 4.77 -12.54 -7.17
C MET A 163 5.65 -13.11 -8.29
N ALA A 164 5.10 -13.09 -9.50
CA ALA A 164 5.84 -13.27 -10.74
C ALA A 164 5.91 -11.94 -11.50
N SER A 165 7.06 -11.64 -12.09
CA SER A 165 7.27 -10.45 -12.92
C SER A 165 8.15 -10.73 -14.12
N LYS A 166 7.91 -10.00 -15.23
CA LYS A 166 8.67 -10.14 -16.46
C LYS A 166 9.04 -8.79 -17.04
N LYS A 167 10.33 -8.51 -17.22
CA LYS A 167 10.78 -7.29 -17.89
C LYS A 167 10.67 -7.46 -19.40
N ILE A 168 9.92 -6.58 -20.06
CA ILE A 168 9.71 -6.53 -21.51
C ILE A 168 10.04 -5.10 -21.96
N GLY A 169 11.28 -4.86 -22.37
CA GLY A 169 11.75 -3.52 -22.71
C GLY A 169 11.66 -2.55 -21.53
N MET A 170 10.86 -1.50 -21.69
CA MET A 170 10.62 -0.48 -20.64
C MET A 170 9.52 -0.87 -19.65
N VAL A 171 8.71 -1.89 -19.97
CA VAL A 171 7.56 -2.30 -19.17
C VAL A 171 7.91 -3.57 -18.39
N THR A 172 7.47 -3.62 -17.15
CA THR A 172 7.58 -4.81 -16.30
C THR A 172 6.21 -5.14 -15.75
N PRO A 173 5.37 -5.92 -16.46
CA PRO A 173 4.16 -6.47 -15.90
C PRO A 173 4.48 -7.42 -14.74
N TYR A 174 3.60 -7.47 -13.76
CA TYR A 174 3.69 -8.40 -12.65
C TYR A 174 2.31 -8.77 -12.12
N GLY A 175 2.25 -9.87 -11.39
CA GLY A 175 1.04 -10.32 -10.72
C GLY A 175 1.33 -11.40 -9.72
N GLY A 176 0.37 -11.67 -8.84
CA GLY A 176 0.58 -12.66 -7.79
C GLY A 176 -0.57 -12.76 -6.82
N VAL A 177 -0.25 -13.34 -5.67
CA VAL A 177 -1.15 -13.54 -4.54
C VAL A 177 -0.55 -12.85 -3.33
N LYS A 178 -1.39 -12.17 -2.56
CA LYS A 178 -1.05 -11.64 -1.25
C LYS A 178 -1.99 -12.21 -0.19
N PHE A 179 -1.50 -12.35 1.00
CA PHE A 179 -2.26 -12.54 2.21
C PHE A 179 -1.95 -11.40 3.17
N PHE A 180 -2.94 -10.97 3.89
CA PHE A 180 -2.77 -9.92 4.90
C PHE A 180 -3.59 -10.27 6.13
N HIS A 181 -3.16 -9.76 7.27
CA HIS A 181 -3.87 -9.86 8.52
C HIS A 181 -3.75 -8.56 9.30
N ASN A 182 -4.90 -7.99 9.70
CA ASN A 182 -4.98 -6.76 10.46
C ASN A 182 -5.39 -7.07 11.89
N TRP A 183 -4.63 -6.53 12.84
CA TRP A 183 -5.02 -6.41 14.23
C TRP A 183 -5.43 -4.96 14.48
N ILE A 184 -6.66 -4.78 14.91
CA ILE A 184 -7.24 -3.46 15.17
C ILE A 184 -7.51 -3.35 16.66
N ARG A 185 -7.12 -2.22 17.26
CA ARG A 185 -7.49 -1.82 18.61
C ARG A 185 -8.16 -0.47 18.52
N TRP A 186 -9.26 -0.30 19.21
CA TRP A 186 -9.94 0.97 19.27
C TRP A 186 -10.19 1.39 20.72
N LYS A 187 -10.21 2.68 20.96
CA LYS A 187 -10.52 3.31 22.24
C LYS A 187 -11.28 4.59 21.97
N ASP A 188 -12.43 4.78 22.65
CA ASP A 188 -13.19 6.03 22.61
C ASP A 188 -12.75 7.02 23.70
N GLU A 189 -13.33 8.23 23.66
CA GLU A 189 -13.04 9.29 24.64
C GLU A 189 -13.59 8.97 26.04
N VAL A 190 -14.63 8.16 26.14
CA VAL A 190 -15.26 7.77 27.42
C VAL A 190 -14.44 6.70 28.14
N GLY A 191 -13.51 6.07 27.43
CA GLY A 191 -12.62 5.06 27.97
C GLY A 191 -12.99 3.63 27.59
N ASP A 192 -14.07 3.43 26.83
CA ASP A 192 -14.41 2.14 26.25
C ASP A 192 -13.36 1.73 25.22
N LYS A 193 -13.06 0.44 25.18
CA LYS A 193 -12.04 -0.12 24.30
C LYS A 193 -12.44 -1.47 23.75
N GLY A 194 -11.97 -1.78 22.58
CA GLY A 194 -12.21 -3.07 21.98
C GLY A 194 -11.10 -3.47 21.00
N LYS A 195 -11.32 -4.62 20.43
CA LYS A 195 -10.39 -5.22 19.46
C LYS A 195 -11.17 -5.61 18.22
N GLY A 196 -10.46 -5.73 17.13
CA GLY A 196 -10.98 -6.24 15.88
C GLY A 196 -9.88 -6.89 15.08
N SER A 197 -10.28 -7.61 14.07
CA SER A 197 -9.35 -8.18 13.09
C SER A 197 -10.01 -8.25 11.73
N GLY A 198 -9.20 -8.26 10.72
CA GLY A 198 -9.55 -8.56 9.35
C GLY A 198 -8.36 -9.20 8.69
N GLY A 199 -8.59 -9.97 7.67
CA GLY A 199 -7.51 -10.59 6.93
C GLY A 199 -8.06 -11.56 5.93
N ASP A 200 -7.39 -11.65 4.81
CA ASP A 200 -7.79 -12.57 3.77
C ASP A 200 -6.70 -12.74 2.70
N ILE A 201 -7.07 -13.34 1.58
CA ILE A 201 -6.21 -13.57 0.44
C ILE A 201 -6.73 -12.77 -0.75
N SER A 202 -5.84 -12.02 -1.39
CA SER A 202 -6.15 -11.25 -2.59
C SER A 202 -5.22 -11.60 -3.74
N LEU A 203 -5.75 -11.51 -4.94
CA LEU A 203 -4.98 -11.54 -6.17
C LEU A 203 -4.60 -10.11 -6.56
N PHE A 204 -3.44 -9.94 -7.16
CA PHE A 204 -3.05 -8.63 -7.68
C PHE A 204 -2.38 -8.73 -9.04
N ILE A 205 -2.56 -7.67 -9.81
CA ILE A 205 -1.87 -7.44 -11.08
C ILE A 205 -1.34 -6.00 -11.12
N GLY A 206 -0.26 -5.78 -11.80
CA GLY A 206 0.29 -4.44 -11.93
C GLY A 206 1.35 -4.33 -13.01
N GLY A 207 1.92 -3.16 -13.10
CA GLY A 207 2.99 -2.87 -14.04
C GLY A 207 3.88 -1.72 -13.59
N LYS A 208 5.13 -1.80 -13.99
CA LYS A 208 6.12 -0.74 -13.85
C LYS A 208 6.57 -0.31 -15.24
N ILE A 209 6.63 1.00 -15.50
CA ILE A 209 7.16 1.59 -16.72
C ILE A 209 8.40 2.39 -16.35
N SER A 210 9.56 1.98 -16.87
CA SER A 210 10.83 2.69 -16.67
C SER A 210 10.94 3.82 -17.69
N LEU A 211 10.81 5.06 -17.26
CA LEU A 211 10.92 6.25 -18.11
C LEU A 211 12.37 6.60 -18.40
N THR A 212 13.22 6.39 -17.41
CA THR A 212 14.68 6.53 -17.51
C THR A 212 15.34 5.41 -16.70
N PRO A 213 16.66 5.24 -16.74
CA PRO A 213 17.36 4.29 -15.85
C PRO A 213 17.10 4.53 -14.36
N PHE A 214 16.75 5.76 -13.98
CA PHE A 214 16.57 6.17 -12.58
C PHE A 214 15.11 6.35 -12.18
N LEU A 215 14.21 6.66 -13.12
CA LEU A 215 12.82 7.03 -12.86
C LEU A 215 11.86 6.01 -13.47
N SER A 216 10.91 5.57 -12.66
CA SER A 216 9.83 4.68 -13.11
C SER A 216 8.48 5.11 -12.53
N ILE A 217 7.42 4.80 -13.27
CA ILE A 217 6.03 4.88 -12.81
C ILE A 217 5.52 3.47 -12.61
N LYS A 218 4.68 3.27 -11.61
CA LYS A 218 4.02 1.99 -11.36
C LYS A 218 2.56 2.16 -11.04
N GLY A 219 1.80 1.12 -11.35
CA GLY A 219 0.40 0.97 -10.99
C GLY A 219 0.09 -0.48 -10.65
N GLU A 220 -0.82 -0.67 -9.72
CA GLU A 220 -1.23 -1.99 -9.27
C GLU A 220 -2.70 -1.99 -8.87
N PHE A 221 -3.34 -3.12 -9.09
CA PHE A 221 -4.71 -3.38 -8.72
C PHE A 221 -4.81 -4.74 -8.03
N SER A 222 -5.46 -4.79 -6.88
CA SER A 222 -5.80 -6.05 -6.20
C SER A 222 -7.30 -6.23 -6.14
N PHE A 223 -7.72 -7.49 -6.10
CA PHE A 223 -9.12 -7.88 -6.09
C PHE A 223 -9.29 -9.23 -5.38
N ALA A 224 -10.49 -9.59 -5.07
CA ALA A 224 -11.05 -10.64 -4.26
C ALA A 224 -11.54 -10.08 -2.92
N ASP A 225 -10.95 -10.43 -1.78
CA ASP A 225 -11.45 -10.02 -0.47
C ASP A 225 -11.06 -8.59 -0.07
N GLU A 226 -10.08 -8.04 -0.75
CA GLU A 226 -9.69 -6.64 -0.67
C GLU A 226 -9.67 -6.03 -2.06
N VAL A 227 -10.28 -4.86 -2.22
CA VAL A 227 -10.14 -4.06 -3.44
C VAL A 227 -9.08 -2.98 -3.21
N THR A 228 -8.08 -3.01 -4.08
CA THR A 228 -6.81 -2.29 -3.85
C THR A 228 -6.26 -1.72 -5.14
N TYR A 229 -5.85 -0.42 -5.15
CA TYR A 229 -5.08 0.21 -6.22
C TYR A 229 -3.88 0.97 -5.66
N VAL A 230 -2.74 0.86 -6.27
CA VAL A 230 -1.56 1.62 -5.96
C VAL A 230 -1.10 2.38 -7.18
N SER A 231 -0.68 3.61 -7.01
CA SER A 231 0.04 4.36 -8.04
C SER A 231 1.25 5.03 -7.41
N GLY A 232 2.37 5.05 -8.10
CA GLY A 232 3.58 5.62 -7.51
C GLY A 232 4.69 5.90 -8.50
N LEU A 233 5.66 6.65 -7.99
CA LEU A 233 6.92 6.97 -8.63
C LEU A 233 8.05 6.28 -7.88
N SER A 234 9.01 5.77 -8.61
CA SER A 234 10.20 5.11 -8.07
C SER A 234 11.45 5.76 -8.62
N LEU A 235 12.34 6.15 -7.72
CA LEU A 235 13.66 6.70 -8.04
C LEU A 235 14.74 5.71 -7.59
N SER A 236 15.49 5.17 -8.54
CA SER A 236 16.59 4.22 -8.28
C SER A 236 17.92 4.94 -8.33
N LEU A 237 18.67 4.87 -7.24
CA LEU A 237 20.04 5.35 -7.18
C LEU A 237 20.94 4.10 -7.25
N GLY A 238 21.57 3.87 -8.41
CA GLY A 238 22.63 2.90 -8.53
C GLY A 238 23.89 3.42 -7.84
N LEU A 239 24.47 2.64 -6.93
CA LEU A 239 25.85 2.81 -6.47
C LEU A 239 26.76 1.99 -7.36
#